data_52437899a72af3d9f8434afd7acb1252
#
_entry.id   52437899a72af3d9f8434afd7acb1252
#
_cell.length_a   1.000
_cell.length_b   1.000
_cell.length_c   1.000
_cell.angle_alpha   90.00
_cell.angle_beta   90.00
_cell.angle_gamma   90.00
#
_symmetry.space_group_name_H-M   'P 1'
#
loop_
_entity.id
_entity.type
_entity.pdbx_description
1 polymer ?
#
loop_
_entity_poly.entity_id
_entity_poly.type
_entity_poly.pdbx_seq_one_letter_code
_entity_poly.pdbx_strand_id
1 'polypeptide(L)'
;MGSGGKFLAGVIRLGRKLAGDEGGSPAVEFALVFPVFIAIVLATLQAGSIFLVKAFFESGTEEAARIVLTNRTDSLTAAQFQAQICDQLTALFNCGEVTIELEPVPAGTTNLKTLLPTFDAHGNLVGAPTVDVGANSAVSGTDMLLVVMYPWPVYGGPLGLNFANLGNGKMLMTSIQVFRIEPKDAEAGG
;
A
#
# COMPACT_ATOMS: atom_id res chain seq x y z
N MET A 1 -23.66 -30.81 -52.76
CA MET A 1 -24.27 -29.91 -51.76
C MET A 1 -25.05 -30.76 -50.77
N GLY A 2 -24.48 -31.20 -49.61
CA GLY A 2 -25.13 -32.14 -48.72
C GLY A 2 -24.43 -32.40 -47.39
N SER A 3 -23.37 -31.63 -47.01
CA SER A 3 -22.59 -31.91 -45.80
C SER A 3 -23.03 -31.08 -44.55
N GLY A 4 -23.70 -29.95 -44.72
CA GLY A 4 -24.08 -29.09 -43.64
C GLY A 4 -25.23 -29.61 -42.73
N GLY A 5 -26.14 -30.38 -43.31
CA GLY A 5 -27.32 -30.87 -42.56
C GLY A 5 -27.00 -31.96 -41.51
N LYS A 6 -25.94 -32.74 -41.76
CA LYS A 6 -25.55 -33.81 -40.81
C LYS A 6 -24.82 -33.28 -39.59
N PHE A 7 -24.09 -32.14 -39.71
CA PHE A 7 -23.39 -31.49 -38.61
C PHE A 7 -24.38 -30.80 -37.66
N LEU A 8 -25.36 -30.09 -38.21
CA LEU A 8 -26.40 -29.44 -37.37
C LEU A 8 -27.27 -30.48 -36.65
N ALA A 9 -27.62 -31.57 -37.31
CA ALA A 9 -28.40 -32.64 -36.66
C ALA A 9 -27.63 -33.33 -35.52
N GLY A 10 -26.29 -33.43 -35.66
CA GLY A 10 -25.41 -33.97 -34.62
C GLY A 10 -25.37 -33.07 -33.37
N VAL A 11 -25.23 -31.76 -33.57
CA VAL A 11 -25.17 -30.77 -32.48
C VAL A 11 -26.53 -30.71 -31.74
N ILE A 12 -27.64 -30.73 -32.45
CA ILE A 12 -28.99 -30.73 -31.84
C ILE A 12 -29.25 -32.02 -31.07
N ARG A 13 -28.80 -33.18 -31.56
CA ARG A 13 -28.91 -34.44 -30.82
C ARG A 13 -28.04 -34.49 -29.56
N LEU A 14 -26.85 -33.91 -29.61
CA LEU A 14 -25.96 -33.81 -28.46
C LEU A 14 -26.55 -32.90 -27.38
N GLY A 15 -27.10 -31.73 -27.80
CA GLY A 15 -27.79 -30.81 -26.90
C GLY A 15 -29.02 -31.40 -26.22
N ARG A 16 -29.80 -32.23 -26.96
CA ARG A 16 -30.97 -32.93 -26.41
C ARG A 16 -30.61 -34.07 -25.46
N LYS A 17 -29.49 -34.75 -25.65
CA LYS A 17 -28.98 -35.75 -24.71
C LYS A 17 -28.47 -35.12 -23.43
N LEU A 18 -27.82 -33.98 -23.52
CA LEU A 18 -27.34 -33.21 -22.34
C LEU A 18 -28.50 -32.59 -21.52
N ALA A 19 -29.60 -32.23 -22.19
CA ALA A 19 -30.76 -31.65 -21.52
C ALA A 19 -31.70 -32.69 -20.85
N GLY A 20 -31.52 -33.99 -21.14
CA GLY A 20 -32.32 -35.06 -20.57
C GLY A 20 -31.62 -35.94 -19.55
N ASP A 21 -30.37 -35.62 -19.22
CA ASP A 21 -29.57 -36.39 -18.24
C ASP A 21 -29.67 -35.72 -16.87
N GLU A 22 -30.58 -36.17 -16.03
CA GLU A 22 -30.78 -35.71 -14.66
C GLU A 22 -29.54 -35.95 -13.76
N GLY A 23 -28.61 -36.81 -14.19
CA GLY A 23 -27.33 -37.04 -13.51
C GLY A 23 -26.34 -35.90 -13.61
N GLY A 24 -26.54 -34.93 -14.53
CA GLY A 24 -25.70 -33.74 -14.71
C GLY A 24 -26.07 -32.53 -13.83
N SER A 25 -27.26 -32.55 -13.21
CA SER A 25 -27.76 -31.40 -12.41
C SER A 25 -26.79 -30.93 -11.33
N PRO A 26 -26.20 -31.78 -10.47
CA PRO A 26 -25.26 -31.35 -9.44
C PRO A 26 -23.97 -30.76 -10.01
N ALA A 27 -23.47 -31.27 -11.14
CA ALA A 27 -22.29 -30.73 -11.77
C ALA A 27 -22.49 -29.36 -12.40
N VAL A 28 -23.68 -29.10 -12.96
CA VAL A 28 -24.07 -27.80 -13.50
C VAL A 28 -24.27 -26.79 -12.38
N GLU A 29 -24.93 -27.16 -11.28
CA GLU A 29 -25.08 -26.31 -10.10
C GLU A 29 -23.74 -25.92 -9.51
N PHE A 30 -22.83 -26.89 -9.35
CA PHE A 30 -21.46 -26.61 -8.89
C PHE A 30 -20.71 -25.69 -9.84
N ALA A 31 -20.79 -25.92 -11.16
CA ALA A 31 -20.12 -25.10 -12.16
C ALA A 31 -20.61 -23.62 -12.16
N LEU A 32 -21.85 -23.36 -11.76
CA LEU A 32 -22.39 -22.01 -11.63
C LEU A 32 -22.00 -21.33 -10.32
N VAL A 33 -21.95 -22.07 -9.22
CA VAL A 33 -21.65 -21.50 -7.87
C VAL A 33 -20.14 -21.36 -7.65
N PHE A 34 -19.35 -22.31 -8.15
CA PHE A 34 -17.91 -22.35 -7.91
C PHE A 34 -17.15 -21.10 -8.36
N PRO A 35 -17.38 -20.50 -9.55
CA PRO A 35 -16.67 -19.28 -9.95
C PRO A 35 -16.94 -18.10 -9.00
N VAL A 36 -18.19 -17.95 -8.53
CA VAL A 36 -18.55 -16.88 -7.58
C VAL A 36 -17.88 -17.12 -6.23
N PHE A 37 -17.91 -18.37 -5.75
CA PHE A 37 -17.24 -18.75 -4.50
C PHE A 37 -15.73 -18.45 -4.55
N ILE A 38 -15.06 -18.92 -5.60
CA ILE A 38 -13.62 -18.66 -5.78
C ILE A 38 -13.32 -17.18 -5.90
N ALA A 39 -14.17 -16.39 -6.60
CA ALA A 39 -13.99 -14.96 -6.72
C ALA A 39 -14.05 -14.27 -5.34
N ILE A 40 -14.96 -14.67 -4.46
CA ILE A 40 -15.05 -14.14 -3.09
C ILE A 40 -13.81 -14.53 -2.27
N VAL A 41 -13.37 -15.79 -2.36
CA VAL A 41 -12.17 -16.25 -1.64
C VAL A 41 -10.93 -15.46 -2.08
N LEU A 42 -10.73 -15.30 -3.40
CA LEU A 42 -9.59 -14.54 -3.93
C LEU A 42 -9.66 -13.06 -3.53
N ALA A 43 -10.85 -12.46 -3.55
CA ALA A 43 -11.06 -11.08 -3.10
C ALA A 43 -10.69 -10.90 -1.62
N THR A 44 -11.08 -11.85 -0.77
CA THR A 44 -10.76 -11.83 0.67
C THR A 44 -9.26 -11.98 0.91
N LEU A 45 -8.60 -12.90 0.19
CA LEU A 45 -7.15 -13.09 0.29
C LEU A 45 -6.39 -11.85 -0.18
N GLN A 46 -6.84 -11.21 -1.26
CA GLN A 46 -6.23 -9.98 -1.77
C GLN A 46 -6.36 -8.84 -0.75
N ALA A 47 -7.55 -8.62 -0.20
CA ALA A 47 -7.74 -7.60 0.82
C ALA A 47 -6.89 -7.89 2.07
N GLY A 48 -6.87 -9.14 2.54
CA GLY A 48 -6.07 -9.57 3.68
C GLY A 48 -4.57 -9.34 3.48
N SER A 49 -4.05 -9.63 2.28
CA SER A 49 -2.63 -9.38 1.97
C SER A 49 -2.28 -7.90 1.97
N ILE A 50 -3.15 -7.03 1.47
CA ILE A 50 -2.95 -5.57 1.49
C ILE A 50 -2.92 -5.06 2.95
N PHE A 51 -3.85 -5.51 3.80
CA PHE A 51 -3.86 -5.13 5.21
C PHE A 51 -2.59 -5.59 5.94
N LEU A 52 -2.13 -6.81 5.66
CA LEU A 52 -0.90 -7.34 6.26
C LEU A 52 0.31 -6.50 5.86
N VAL A 53 0.47 -6.21 4.56
CA VAL A 53 1.57 -5.38 4.05
C VAL A 53 1.51 -3.97 4.64
N LYS A 54 0.30 -3.40 4.75
CA LYS A 54 0.11 -2.08 5.38
C LYS A 54 0.54 -2.09 6.86
N ALA A 55 0.21 -3.13 7.61
CA ALA A 55 0.62 -3.26 9.00
C ALA A 55 2.15 -3.32 9.14
N PHE A 56 2.85 -4.05 8.27
CA PHE A 56 4.31 -4.05 8.24
C PHE A 56 4.89 -2.67 7.89
N PHE A 57 4.28 -1.97 6.94
CA PHE A 57 4.70 -0.63 6.56
C PHE A 57 4.55 0.37 7.70
N GLU A 58 3.43 0.35 8.42
CA GLU A 58 3.17 1.19 9.58
C GLU A 58 4.17 0.88 10.72
N SER A 59 4.41 -0.39 11.02
CA SER A 59 5.37 -0.80 12.05
C SER A 59 6.79 -0.33 11.74
N GLY A 60 7.24 -0.46 10.49
CA GLY A 60 8.55 0.06 10.08
C GLY A 60 8.64 1.59 10.17
N THR A 61 7.56 2.30 9.89
CA THR A 61 7.51 3.76 10.02
C THR A 61 7.53 4.21 11.49
N GLU A 62 6.87 3.47 12.39
CA GLU A 62 6.90 3.75 13.84
C GLU A 62 8.31 3.61 14.40
N GLU A 63 9.04 2.58 14.00
CA GLU A 63 10.44 2.41 14.41
C GLU A 63 11.33 3.54 13.88
N ALA A 64 11.10 3.98 12.64
CA ALA A 64 11.77 5.14 12.05
C ALA A 64 11.45 6.44 12.83
N ALA A 65 10.19 6.67 13.20
CA ALA A 65 9.79 7.81 14.01
C ALA A 65 10.51 7.82 15.37
N ARG A 66 10.69 6.65 15.96
CA ARG A 66 11.41 6.50 17.24
C ARG A 66 12.89 6.93 17.15
N ILE A 67 13.56 6.68 16.02
CA ILE A 67 14.93 7.13 15.79
C ILE A 67 15.00 8.67 15.85
N VAL A 68 14.03 9.35 15.24
CA VAL A 68 13.96 10.82 15.27
C VAL A 68 13.58 11.32 16.66
N LEU A 69 12.57 10.73 17.29
CA LEU A 69 12.06 11.10 18.62
C LEU A 69 13.17 11.08 19.67
N THR A 70 14.01 10.04 19.66
CA THR A 70 15.15 9.90 20.60
C THR A 70 16.34 10.79 20.24
N ASN A 71 16.17 11.71 19.30
CA ASN A 71 17.18 12.68 18.89
C ASN A 71 18.52 12.07 18.44
N ARG A 72 18.46 10.91 17.79
CA ARG A 72 19.64 10.24 17.22
C ARG A 72 20.01 10.73 15.83
N THR A 73 19.30 11.75 15.34
CA THR A 73 19.45 12.27 13.97
C THR A 73 20.44 13.41 13.83
N ASP A 74 20.99 13.93 14.91
CA ASP A 74 21.88 15.11 14.90
C ASP A 74 23.12 14.95 14.02
N SER A 75 23.57 13.71 13.84
CA SER A 75 24.75 13.38 13.02
C SER A 75 24.36 12.75 11.68
N LEU A 76 23.07 12.58 11.40
CA LEU A 76 22.61 11.91 10.19
C LEU A 76 22.40 12.93 9.07
N THR A 77 22.80 12.54 7.87
CA THR A 77 22.35 13.19 6.64
C THR A 77 20.98 12.63 6.22
N ALA A 78 20.25 13.36 5.38
CA ALA A 78 18.97 12.90 4.82
C ALA A 78 19.10 11.51 4.16
N ALA A 79 20.20 11.27 3.43
CA ALA A 79 20.46 9.98 2.79
C ALA A 79 20.69 8.84 3.80
N GLN A 80 21.39 9.11 4.90
CA GLN A 80 21.60 8.12 5.96
C GLN A 80 20.30 7.81 6.70
N PHE A 81 19.48 8.82 6.97
CA PHE A 81 18.16 8.64 7.56
C PHE A 81 17.26 7.79 6.65
N GLN A 82 17.21 8.11 5.37
CA GLN A 82 16.49 7.32 4.38
C GLN A 82 16.98 5.86 4.34
N ALA A 83 18.28 5.62 4.39
CA ALA A 83 18.86 4.28 4.43
C ALA A 83 18.42 3.51 5.69
N GLN A 84 18.38 4.15 6.86
CA GLN A 84 17.93 3.53 8.11
C GLN A 84 16.44 3.14 8.06
N ILE A 85 15.58 4.01 7.51
CA ILE A 85 14.16 3.67 7.31
C ILE A 85 14.04 2.50 6.34
N CYS A 86 14.81 2.54 5.26
CA CYS A 86 14.85 1.46 4.29
C CYS A 86 15.23 0.12 4.92
N ASP A 87 16.21 0.09 5.81
CA ASP A 87 16.63 -1.13 6.51
C ASP A 87 15.49 -1.78 7.30
N GLN A 88 14.59 -0.98 7.87
CA GLN A 88 13.41 -1.47 8.57
C GLN A 88 12.32 -2.00 7.61
N LEU A 89 12.34 -1.55 6.37
CA LEU A 89 11.30 -1.86 5.37
C LEU A 89 11.73 -2.92 4.34
N THR A 90 13.01 -3.29 4.28
CA THR A 90 13.62 -4.06 3.17
C THR A 90 13.01 -5.42 2.86
N ALA A 91 12.29 -6.03 3.79
CA ALA A 91 11.76 -7.37 3.56
C ALA A 91 10.68 -7.43 2.45
N LEU A 92 9.94 -6.34 2.22
CA LEU A 92 8.77 -6.30 1.33
C LEU A 92 8.77 -5.09 0.38
N PHE A 93 9.61 -4.08 0.63
CA PHE A 93 9.53 -2.78 -0.06
C PHE A 93 10.82 -2.48 -0.83
N ASN A 94 10.66 -1.94 -2.03
CA ASN A 94 11.79 -1.44 -2.81
C ASN A 94 12.13 -0.03 -2.34
N CYS A 95 13.29 0.13 -1.71
CA CYS A 95 13.75 1.41 -1.18
C CYS A 95 13.84 2.54 -2.21
N GLY A 96 14.07 2.22 -3.46
CA GLY A 96 14.09 3.23 -4.54
C GLY A 96 12.72 3.86 -4.83
N GLU A 97 11.63 3.25 -4.36
CA GLU A 97 10.26 3.76 -4.51
C GLU A 97 9.69 4.32 -3.20
N VAL A 98 10.41 4.19 -2.08
CA VAL A 98 9.99 4.77 -0.80
C VAL A 98 10.26 6.27 -0.82
N THR A 99 9.22 7.05 -0.59
CA THR A 99 9.32 8.51 -0.41
C THR A 99 9.14 8.84 1.06
N ILE A 100 10.05 9.63 1.60
CA ILE A 100 10.06 10.03 3.00
C ILE A 100 10.00 11.54 3.04
N GLU A 101 9.12 12.08 3.86
CA GLU A 101 9.02 13.48 4.20
C GLU A 101 9.11 13.64 5.72
N LEU A 102 10.01 14.47 6.15
CA LEU A 102 10.22 14.80 7.57
C LEU A 102 10.40 16.29 7.68
N GLU A 103 9.47 16.94 8.35
CA GLU A 103 9.50 18.41 8.53
C GLU A 103 8.98 18.82 9.91
N PRO A 104 9.44 19.97 10.44
CA PRO A 104 8.87 20.53 11.65
C PRO A 104 7.45 21.05 11.40
N VAL A 105 6.55 20.79 12.33
CA VAL A 105 5.20 21.35 12.30
C VAL A 105 5.24 22.80 12.80
N PRO A 106 4.89 23.79 11.94
CA PRO A 106 4.90 25.18 12.36
C PRO A 106 3.95 25.43 13.54
N ALA A 107 4.39 26.24 14.51
CA ALA A 107 3.57 26.58 15.65
C ALA A 107 2.25 27.23 15.22
N GLY A 108 1.14 26.74 15.78
CA GLY A 108 -0.21 27.22 15.42
C GLY A 108 -0.83 26.53 14.20
N THR A 109 -0.20 25.50 13.63
CA THR A 109 -0.80 24.70 12.56
C THR A 109 -2.04 23.99 13.09
N THR A 110 -3.21 24.35 12.55
CA THR A 110 -4.50 23.73 12.90
C THR A 110 -4.91 22.64 11.89
N ASN A 111 -4.26 22.60 10.74
CA ASN A 111 -4.58 21.65 9.67
C ASN A 111 -3.30 21.01 9.10
N LEU A 112 -2.99 19.83 9.56
CA LEU A 112 -1.83 19.05 9.07
C LEU A 112 -1.94 18.60 7.61
N LYS A 113 -3.15 18.62 7.01
CA LYS A 113 -3.32 18.24 5.61
C LYS A 113 -2.58 19.15 4.63
N THR A 114 -2.28 20.39 5.03
CA THR A 114 -1.52 21.33 4.20
C THR A 114 -0.04 21.01 4.10
N LEU A 115 0.45 20.19 5.03
CA LEU A 115 1.82 19.70 5.09
C LEU A 115 1.98 18.33 4.43
N LEU A 116 0.86 17.67 4.04
CA LEU A 116 0.95 16.37 3.41
C LEU A 116 1.33 16.52 1.93
N PRO A 117 2.23 15.67 1.44
CA PRO A 117 2.60 15.65 0.04
C PRO A 117 1.38 15.35 -0.85
N THR A 118 1.35 15.97 -2.01
CA THR A 118 0.27 15.82 -2.98
C THR A 118 0.75 15.05 -4.20
N PHE A 119 -0.19 14.38 -4.86
CA PHE A 119 0.07 13.60 -6.07
C PHE A 119 -0.73 14.13 -7.24
N ASP A 120 -0.13 14.08 -8.41
CA ASP A 120 -0.81 14.44 -9.66
C ASP A 120 -1.80 13.35 -10.11
N ALA A 121 -2.55 13.62 -11.19
CA ALA A 121 -3.51 12.67 -11.75
C ALA A 121 -2.85 11.38 -12.28
N HIS A 122 -1.54 11.37 -12.49
CA HIS A 122 -0.78 10.22 -12.96
C HIS A 122 -0.15 9.42 -11.79
N GLY A 123 -0.28 9.91 -10.55
CA GLY A 123 0.27 9.28 -9.37
C GLY A 123 1.74 9.59 -9.11
N ASN A 124 2.25 10.70 -9.68
CA ASN A 124 3.58 11.19 -9.36
C ASN A 124 3.49 12.20 -8.21
N LEU A 125 4.51 12.20 -7.36
CA LEU A 125 4.64 13.19 -6.29
C LEU A 125 4.79 14.61 -6.90
N VAL A 126 4.01 15.55 -6.38
CA VAL A 126 4.10 16.97 -6.77
C VAL A 126 5.09 17.66 -5.84
N GLY A 127 6.23 18.04 -6.39
CA GLY A 127 7.33 18.63 -5.63
C GLY A 127 8.40 17.62 -5.23
N ALA A 128 9.44 18.08 -4.58
CA ALA A 128 10.49 17.24 -4.02
C ALA A 128 10.18 16.98 -2.54
N PRO A 129 10.32 15.75 -2.05
CA PRO A 129 10.14 15.45 -0.63
C PRO A 129 11.23 16.16 0.19
N THR A 130 10.85 16.72 1.31
CA THR A 130 11.76 17.39 2.24
C THR A 130 12.11 16.42 3.36
N VAL A 131 13.40 16.17 3.56
CA VAL A 131 13.88 15.40 4.71
C VAL A 131 14.77 16.31 5.55
N ASP A 132 14.16 16.92 6.53
CA ASP A 132 14.84 17.85 7.42
C ASP A 132 15.37 17.12 8.66
N VAL A 133 16.58 16.59 8.53
CA VAL A 133 17.33 15.95 9.59
C VAL A 133 18.54 16.84 9.92
N GLY A 134 18.55 17.47 11.04
CA GLY A 134 19.68 18.31 11.41
C GLY A 134 19.52 18.98 12.75
N ALA A 135 20.61 19.48 13.28
CA ALA A 135 20.66 20.12 14.58
C ALA A 135 19.74 21.37 14.71
N ASN A 136 19.35 21.96 13.58
CA ASN A 136 18.48 23.15 13.58
C ASN A 136 16.98 22.81 13.49
N SER A 137 16.63 21.65 12.99
CA SER A 137 15.25 21.21 12.76
C SER A 137 14.76 20.30 13.86
N ALA A 138 15.65 19.42 14.33
CA ALA A 138 15.40 18.53 15.45
C ALA A 138 15.64 19.22 16.80
N VAL A 139 15.11 20.43 16.97
CA VAL A 139 15.20 21.14 18.24
C VAL A 139 14.30 20.47 19.27
N SER A 140 14.86 20.23 20.43
CA SER A 140 14.12 19.71 21.58
C SER A 140 12.80 20.45 21.83
N GLY A 141 11.72 19.69 21.95
CA GLY A 141 10.37 20.23 22.15
C GLY A 141 9.65 20.66 20.87
N THR A 142 10.25 20.48 19.69
CA THR A 142 9.60 20.72 18.40
C THR A 142 8.71 19.54 18.00
N ASP A 143 7.52 19.83 17.51
CA ASP A 143 6.64 18.82 16.91
C ASP A 143 7.10 18.55 15.48
N MET A 144 7.31 17.29 15.14
CA MET A 144 7.76 16.84 13.81
C MET A 144 6.66 16.03 13.14
N LEU A 145 6.56 16.17 11.83
CA LEU A 145 5.71 15.35 10.96
C LEU A 145 6.62 14.46 10.11
N LEU A 146 6.46 13.15 10.27
CA LEU A 146 7.07 12.14 9.41
C LEU A 146 5.98 11.52 8.54
N VAL A 147 6.15 11.60 7.23
CA VAL A 147 5.30 10.94 6.25
C VAL A 147 6.15 9.98 5.43
N VAL A 148 5.79 8.71 5.46
CA VAL A 148 6.42 7.70 4.63
C VAL A 148 5.39 7.17 3.65
N MET A 149 5.77 7.13 2.36
CA MET A 149 4.87 6.77 1.27
C MET A 149 5.51 5.71 0.40
N TYR A 150 4.68 4.79 -0.07
CA TYR A 150 5.11 3.74 -0.99
C TYR A 150 4.00 3.41 -2.01
N PRO A 151 4.29 3.45 -3.32
CA PRO A 151 3.33 3.08 -4.37
C PRO A 151 3.29 1.55 -4.54
N TRP A 152 2.44 0.88 -3.76
CA TRP A 152 2.30 -0.58 -3.78
C TRP A 152 1.65 -1.07 -5.08
N PRO A 153 2.23 -2.04 -5.79
CA PRO A 153 1.61 -2.62 -6.96
C PRO A 153 0.37 -3.44 -6.56
N VAL A 154 -0.78 -3.11 -7.13
CA VAL A 154 -2.01 -3.87 -6.96
C VAL A 154 -2.46 -4.42 -8.30
N TYR A 155 -2.93 -5.65 -8.29
CA TYR A 155 -3.50 -6.28 -9.46
C TYR A 155 -5.02 -6.18 -9.38
N GLY A 156 -5.68 -5.99 -10.52
CA GLY A 156 -7.13 -6.01 -10.57
C GLY A 156 -7.67 -7.32 -9.99
N GLY A 157 -8.55 -7.21 -9.02
CA GLY A 157 -9.14 -8.37 -8.34
C GLY A 157 -10.30 -8.96 -9.11
N PRO A 158 -10.78 -10.15 -8.69
CA PRO A 158 -11.99 -10.75 -9.21
C PRO A 158 -13.20 -9.84 -8.94
N LEU A 159 -14.22 -9.96 -9.73
CA LEU A 159 -15.46 -9.15 -9.65
C LEU A 159 -15.26 -7.64 -9.86
N GLY A 160 -14.16 -7.21 -10.47
CA GLY A 160 -13.87 -5.79 -10.72
C GLY A 160 -13.34 -5.04 -9.50
N LEU A 161 -12.95 -5.73 -8.42
CA LEU A 161 -12.30 -5.11 -7.27
C LEU A 161 -10.98 -4.49 -7.70
N ASN A 162 -10.83 -3.21 -7.44
CA ASN A 162 -9.62 -2.47 -7.72
C ASN A 162 -9.26 -1.62 -6.51
N PHE A 163 -8.10 -1.88 -5.91
CA PHE A 163 -7.58 -1.13 -4.76
C PHE A 163 -6.62 -0.01 -5.18
N ALA A 164 -6.37 0.17 -6.48
CA ALA A 164 -5.54 1.27 -6.97
C ALA A 164 -6.22 2.62 -6.68
N ASN A 165 -5.46 3.54 -6.10
CA ASN A 165 -5.88 4.92 -5.85
C ASN A 165 -4.98 5.94 -6.55
N LEU A 166 -3.91 5.48 -7.23
CA LEU A 166 -3.06 6.29 -8.09
C LEU A 166 -3.41 6.08 -9.56
N GLY A 167 -3.23 7.11 -10.38
CA GLY A 167 -3.51 7.06 -11.82
C GLY A 167 -2.66 6.06 -12.61
N ASN A 168 -1.53 5.60 -12.05
CA ASN A 168 -0.67 4.57 -12.63
C ASN A 168 -1.08 3.12 -12.26
N GLY A 169 -2.23 2.92 -11.63
CA GLY A 169 -2.73 1.60 -11.24
C GLY A 169 -2.09 1.02 -9.98
N LYS A 170 -1.27 1.79 -9.27
CA LYS A 170 -0.73 1.42 -7.95
C LYS A 170 -1.62 1.94 -6.82
N MET A 171 -1.46 1.39 -5.63
CA MET A 171 -2.07 1.86 -4.40
C MET A 171 -1.04 2.62 -3.57
N LEU A 172 -1.28 3.89 -3.30
CA LEU A 172 -0.43 4.65 -2.39
C LEU A 172 -0.68 4.18 -0.96
N MET A 173 0.33 3.60 -0.36
CA MET A 173 0.41 3.36 1.07
C MET A 173 1.06 4.56 1.71
N THR A 174 0.42 5.10 2.74
CA THR A 174 0.94 6.26 3.49
C THR A 174 0.89 5.93 4.97
N SER A 175 1.98 6.20 5.66
CA SER A 175 2.07 6.19 7.12
C SER A 175 2.47 7.57 7.59
N ILE A 176 1.77 8.09 8.57
CA ILE A 176 1.94 9.46 9.09
C ILE A 176 2.14 9.36 10.59
N GLN A 177 3.25 9.93 11.06
CA GLN A 177 3.59 9.99 12.46
C GLN A 177 3.83 11.45 12.85
N VAL A 178 3.20 11.89 13.94
CA VAL A 178 3.45 13.20 14.54
C VAL A 178 3.98 12.96 15.94
N PHE A 179 5.14 13.50 16.23
CA PHE A 179 5.80 13.31 17.51
C PHE A 179 6.56 14.56 17.92
N ARG A 180 6.79 14.68 19.21
CA ARG A 180 7.60 15.77 19.79
C ARG A 180 8.99 15.26 20.12
N ILE A 181 10.01 15.96 19.69
CA ILE A 181 11.41 15.61 19.97
C ILE A 181 11.67 15.75 21.48
N GLU A 182 12.18 14.67 22.06
CA GLU A 182 12.58 14.65 23.46
C GLU A 182 13.73 15.64 23.74
N PRO A 183 13.73 16.27 24.92
CA PRO A 183 14.89 17.03 25.35
C PRO A 183 16.12 16.11 25.39
N LYS A 184 17.24 16.57 24.85
CA LYS A 184 18.51 15.95 25.22
C LYS A 184 18.67 16.14 26.72
N ASP A 185 18.75 15.04 27.46
CA ASP A 185 19.19 15.14 28.84
C ASP A 185 20.52 15.90 28.81
N ALA A 186 20.51 17.09 29.42
CA ALA A 186 21.76 17.77 29.69
C ALA A 186 22.60 16.72 30.40
N GLU A 187 23.71 16.31 29.79
CA GLU A 187 24.64 15.38 30.42
C GLU A 187 24.74 15.77 31.88
N ALA A 188 24.30 14.85 32.76
CA ALA A 188 24.48 15.04 34.18
C ALA A 188 25.97 15.23 34.42
N GLY A 189 26.40 16.49 34.41
CA GLY A 189 27.74 16.89 34.78
C GLY A 189 27.95 16.48 36.22
N GLY A 190 28.65 15.36 36.38
CA GLY A 190 29.21 14.90 37.63
C GLY A 190 30.72 14.97 37.56
#